data_446f4d743dc0763a8d20cdc350cddde4
#
_entry.id   446f4d743dc0763a8d20cdc350cddde4
#
_cell.length_a   1.000
_cell.length_b   1.000
_cell.length_c   1.000
_cell.angle_alpha   90.00
_cell.angle_beta   90.00
_cell.angle_gamma   90.00
#
_symmetry.space_group_name_H-M   'P 1'
#
loop_
_entity.id
_entity.type
_entity.pdbx_description
1 polymer ?
#
loop_
_entity_poly.entity_id
_entity_poly.type
_entity_poly.pdbx_seq_one_letter_code
_entity_poly.pdbx_strand_id
1 'polypeptide(L)'
;LIALPWYSNPISLTGMKPFITLFILIPFLCSIAHAELRMPNVFGDKMVLQRDKPVKLWGWADTDQKVEASLGALKIQGTADSKGQWAVELKPMSANAKGQTLVVKAGKETLTYEDVLIGEVWICGGQSNMEWTLRSTRDADLEIQSADSPEIRFLRLPKVANLKAQNNFPVKSPENPEGNWRQAIPEQVENCTGVGYYFARRLSRALKVPVGLVDVSWGGTMAQHWCSKKTLRGIEEVEPYFEKFETALKEWREGGEKEGADKRYEADLKAYREARA
;
A
#
# COMPACT_ATOMS: atom_id res chain seq x y z
N LEU A 1 60.79 50.99 31.95
CA LEU A 1 62.30 50.77 32.14
C LEU A 1 62.45 49.38 32.78
N ILE A 2 62.88 48.37 32.05
CA ILE A 2 63.86 47.38 32.36
C ILE A 2 63.98 46.47 31.14
N ALA A 3 65.28 46.34 30.69
CA ALA A 3 65.68 45.70 29.42
C ALA A 3 65.59 44.17 29.47
N LEU A 4 65.37 43.59 28.30
CA LEU A 4 65.53 42.16 28.01
C LEU A 4 66.94 41.87 27.49
N PRO A 5 67.51 40.71 27.81
CA PRO A 5 68.68 40.22 27.04
C PRO A 5 68.20 39.19 26.00
N TRP A 6 68.74 39.35 24.80
CA TRP A 6 68.71 38.42 23.68
C TRP A 6 69.49 37.17 23.97
N TYR A 7 68.89 35.99 23.70
CA TYR A 7 69.63 34.74 23.56
C TYR A 7 69.33 34.12 22.19
N SER A 8 70.28 34.18 21.32
CA SER A 8 70.29 33.53 20.03
C SER A 8 70.89 32.11 20.18
N ASN A 9 70.04 31.09 19.89
CA ASN A 9 70.57 29.75 19.62
C ASN A 9 70.18 29.33 18.21
N PRO A 10 71.11 28.84 17.38
CA PRO A 10 70.77 28.35 16.04
C PRO A 10 70.12 26.96 16.12
N ILE A 11 68.91 26.82 15.54
CA ILE A 11 68.28 25.55 15.40
C ILE A 11 68.83 24.82 14.18
N SER A 12 69.52 23.70 14.44
CA SER A 12 70.06 22.78 13.44
C SER A 12 68.92 22.10 12.68
N LEU A 13 68.83 22.32 11.36
CA LEU A 13 67.93 21.64 10.43
C LEU A 13 68.56 20.34 9.93
N THR A 14 68.48 19.26 10.72
CA THR A 14 68.80 17.91 10.22
C THR A 14 67.74 16.96 10.68
N GLY A 15 66.93 16.49 9.73
CA GLY A 15 66.06 15.36 10.00
C GLY A 15 64.57 15.50 9.52
N MET A 16 64.34 16.16 8.38
CA MET A 16 63.01 16.01 7.71
C MET A 16 63.00 14.69 6.93
N LYS A 17 62.37 13.67 7.50
CA LYS A 17 61.96 12.48 6.74
C LYS A 17 60.77 12.87 5.84
N PRO A 18 60.75 12.47 4.56
CA PRO A 18 59.61 12.73 3.72
C PRO A 18 58.41 11.89 4.21
N PHE A 19 57.39 12.55 4.69
CA PHE A 19 56.08 11.92 4.88
C PHE A 19 55.52 11.65 3.48
N ILE A 20 55.58 10.40 3.03
CA ILE A 20 54.85 9.92 1.87
C ILE A 20 53.37 9.86 2.28
N THR A 21 52.61 10.89 1.94
CA THR A 21 51.14 10.89 2.09
C THR A 21 50.59 9.92 1.05
N LEU A 22 50.33 8.68 1.48
CA LEU A 22 49.66 7.68 0.68
C LEU A 22 48.20 8.13 0.53
N PHE A 23 47.86 8.74 -0.61
CA PHE A 23 46.45 8.98 -1.01
C PHE A 23 45.83 7.62 -1.29
N ILE A 24 45.14 7.04 -0.29
CA ILE A 24 44.25 5.89 -0.50
C ILE A 24 43.07 6.42 -1.28
N LEU A 25 43.06 6.20 -2.57
CA LEU A 25 41.90 6.39 -3.44
C LEU A 25 40.89 5.34 -3.03
N ILE A 26 40.00 5.69 -2.08
CA ILE A 26 38.83 4.84 -1.75
C ILE A 26 37.90 4.94 -2.98
N PRO A 27 37.73 3.87 -3.74
CA PRO A 27 36.71 3.88 -4.79
C PRO A 27 35.38 4.10 -4.10
N PHE A 28 34.75 5.23 -4.39
CA PHE A 28 33.37 5.50 -3.99
C PHE A 28 32.53 4.48 -4.77
N LEU A 29 32.30 3.31 -4.17
CA LEU A 29 31.31 2.36 -4.64
C LEU A 29 29.96 3.05 -4.48
N CYS A 30 29.57 3.78 -5.53
CA CYS A 30 28.22 4.24 -5.68
C CYS A 30 27.34 2.99 -5.77
N SER A 31 26.81 2.52 -4.66
CA SER A 31 25.77 1.51 -4.66
C SER A 31 24.62 2.10 -5.43
N ILE A 32 24.44 1.69 -6.68
CA ILE A 32 23.22 1.99 -7.44
C ILE A 32 22.12 1.32 -6.64
N ALA A 33 21.33 2.11 -5.92
CA ALA A 33 20.15 1.62 -5.25
C ALA A 33 19.17 1.17 -6.34
N HIS A 34 19.11 -0.12 -6.58
CA HIS A 34 18.10 -0.70 -7.45
C HIS A 34 16.72 -0.54 -6.79
N ALA A 35 15.76 -0.03 -7.53
CA ALA A 35 14.39 0.02 -7.06
C ALA A 35 13.79 -1.38 -7.22
N GLU A 36 13.37 -1.96 -6.10
CA GLU A 36 12.74 -3.27 -6.06
C GLU A 36 11.47 -3.32 -6.93
N LEU A 37 11.31 -4.40 -7.71
CA LEU A 37 10.06 -4.66 -8.43
C LEU A 37 8.92 -4.86 -7.43
N ARG A 38 7.91 -4.00 -7.50
CA ARG A 38 6.75 -4.07 -6.61
C ARG A 38 5.46 -3.65 -7.30
N MET A 39 4.37 -4.18 -6.82
CA MET A 39 3.01 -3.79 -7.19
C MET A 39 2.26 -3.26 -5.96
N PRO A 40 1.20 -2.46 -6.15
CA PRO A 40 0.31 -2.09 -5.05
C PRO A 40 -0.32 -3.32 -4.40
N ASN A 41 -0.57 -3.26 -3.09
CA ASN A 41 -1.09 -4.37 -2.29
C ASN A 41 -2.55 -4.76 -2.61
N VAL A 42 -3.21 -4.05 -3.52
CA VAL A 42 -4.48 -4.48 -4.09
C VAL A 42 -4.30 -5.73 -4.96
N PHE A 43 -3.10 -5.94 -5.51
CA PHE A 43 -2.74 -7.18 -6.17
C PHE A 43 -2.20 -8.17 -5.13
N GLY A 44 -2.71 -9.37 -5.16
CA GLY A 44 -2.33 -10.40 -4.19
C GLY A 44 -2.86 -11.76 -4.62
N ASP A 45 -2.43 -12.80 -3.91
CA ASP A 45 -2.98 -14.14 -4.08
C ASP A 45 -4.49 -14.13 -3.88
N LYS A 46 -5.20 -14.97 -4.62
CA LYS A 46 -6.66 -15.12 -4.55
C LYS A 46 -7.46 -13.90 -5.02
N MET A 47 -6.85 -12.89 -5.62
CA MET A 47 -7.57 -11.73 -6.15
C MET A 47 -8.51 -12.11 -7.28
N VAL A 48 -9.50 -11.24 -7.52
CA VAL A 48 -10.35 -11.28 -8.72
C VAL A 48 -10.02 -10.09 -9.59
N LEU A 49 -9.75 -10.33 -10.87
CA LEU A 49 -9.59 -9.28 -11.88
C LEU A 49 -10.89 -9.10 -12.66
N GLN A 50 -11.17 -7.85 -13.07
CA GLN A 50 -12.42 -7.51 -13.76
C GLN A 50 -12.51 -8.21 -15.13
N ARG A 51 -13.62 -8.90 -15.37
CA ARG A 51 -13.94 -9.50 -16.67
C ARG A 51 -14.42 -8.47 -17.69
N ASP A 52 -14.36 -8.84 -18.96
CA ASP A 52 -14.96 -8.14 -20.12
C ASP A 52 -14.52 -6.67 -20.27
N LYS A 53 -13.46 -6.27 -19.57
CA LYS A 53 -12.83 -4.96 -19.65
C LYS A 53 -11.32 -5.10 -19.68
N PRO A 54 -10.59 -4.12 -20.25
CA PRO A 54 -9.13 -4.09 -20.12
C PRO A 54 -8.74 -4.01 -18.64
N VAL A 55 -7.72 -4.78 -18.24
CA VAL A 55 -7.21 -4.79 -16.85
C VAL A 55 -5.85 -4.13 -16.80
N LYS A 56 -5.79 -2.99 -16.13
CA LYS A 56 -4.53 -2.30 -15.91
C LYS A 56 -3.76 -2.96 -14.75
N LEU A 57 -2.53 -3.35 -15.02
CA LEU A 57 -1.54 -3.75 -14.03
C LEU A 57 -0.49 -2.65 -13.94
N TRP A 58 -0.05 -2.30 -12.70
CA TRP A 58 0.93 -1.23 -12.52
C TRP A 58 1.78 -1.46 -11.27
N GLY A 59 2.90 -0.76 -11.22
CA GLY A 59 3.80 -0.84 -10.07
C GLY A 59 5.05 -0.01 -10.26
N TRP A 60 6.11 -0.44 -9.60
CA TRP A 60 7.41 0.23 -9.60
C TRP A 60 8.50 -0.79 -9.90
N ALA A 61 9.55 -0.33 -10.57
CA ALA A 61 10.78 -1.06 -10.88
C ALA A 61 11.90 -0.04 -11.11
N ASP A 62 13.10 -0.48 -11.46
CA ASP A 62 14.16 0.44 -11.88
C ASP A 62 13.76 1.26 -13.10
N THR A 63 14.27 2.48 -13.18
CA THR A 63 14.11 3.37 -14.33
C THR A 63 14.51 2.66 -15.63
N ASP A 64 13.70 2.83 -16.68
CA ASP A 64 13.89 2.21 -18.00
C ASP A 64 13.90 0.67 -18.00
N GLN A 65 13.57 0.05 -16.87
CA GLN A 65 13.49 -1.42 -16.75
C GLN A 65 12.31 -1.95 -17.56
N LYS A 66 12.58 -2.96 -18.39
CA LYS A 66 11.52 -3.72 -19.05
C LYS A 66 10.79 -4.58 -18.05
N VAL A 67 9.46 -4.52 -18.09
CA VAL A 67 8.57 -5.32 -17.24
C VAL A 67 7.71 -6.20 -18.13
N GLU A 68 7.67 -7.48 -17.83
CA GLU A 68 6.78 -8.44 -18.46
C GLU A 68 5.75 -8.93 -17.46
N ALA A 69 4.47 -8.91 -17.82
CA ALA A 69 3.41 -9.53 -17.04
C ALA A 69 2.77 -10.66 -17.85
N SER A 70 2.49 -11.79 -17.20
CA SER A 70 1.82 -12.93 -17.80
C SER A 70 0.73 -13.49 -16.90
N LEU A 71 -0.44 -13.80 -17.50
CA LEU A 71 -1.58 -14.43 -16.82
C LEU A 71 -2.10 -15.56 -17.71
N GLY A 72 -1.89 -16.79 -17.29
CA GLY A 72 -2.14 -17.95 -18.16
C GLY A 72 -1.34 -17.87 -19.46
N ALA A 73 -2.03 -17.87 -20.60
CA ALA A 73 -1.41 -17.74 -21.92
C ALA A 73 -1.17 -16.29 -22.35
N LEU A 74 -1.74 -15.31 -21.65
CA LEU A 74 -1.58 -13.89 -21.97
C LEU A 74 -0.21 -13.40 -21.51
N LYS A 75 0.46 -12.64 -22.40
CA LYS A 75 1.73 -11.97 -22.08
C LYS A 75 1.66 -10.54 -22.59
N ILE A 76 2.19 -9.62 -21.79
CA ILE A 76 2.29 -8.22 -22.12
C ILE A 76 3.58 -7.63 -21.55
N GLN A 77 4.12 -6.64 -22.23
CA GLN A 77 5.34 -5.97 -21.83
C GLN A 77 5.13 -4.46 -21.75
N GLY A 78 5.87 -3.83 -20.86
CA GLY A 78 5.97 -2.38 -20.71
C GLY A 78 7.37 -2.00 -20.25
N THR A 79 7.57 -0.71 -20.03
CA THR A 79 8.85 -0.17 -19.53
C THR A 79 8.53 0.81 -18.41
N ALA A 80 9.30 0.78 -17.34
CA ALA A 80 9.22 1.75 -16.27
C ALA A 80 9.69 3.12 -16.77
N ASP A 81 9.02 4.18 -16.36
CA ASP A 81 9.36 5.55 -16.72
C ASP A 81 10.55 6.09 -15.89
N SER A 82 10.89 7.37 -16.10
CA SER A 82 11.98 8.04 -15.36
C SER A 82 11.75 8.16 -13.86
N LYS A 83 10.55 7.84 -13.36
CA LYS A 83 10.21 7.76 -11.93
C LYS A 83 10.13 6.32 -11.43
N GLY A 84 10.51 5.36 -12.27
CA GLY A 84 10.40 3.94 -11.97
C GLY A 84 8.96 3.42 -11.96
N GLN A 85 7.99 4.14 -12.51
CA GLN A 85 6.60 3.70 -12.58
C GLN A 85 6.35 2.96 -13.89
N TRP A 86 5.69 1.82 -13.82
CA TRP A 86 5.27 1.07 -15.01
C TRP A 86 3.79 0.76 -14.98
N ALA A 87 3.20 0.64 -16.15
CA ALA A 87 1.84 0.18 -16.33
C ALA A 87 1.71 -0.59 -17.65
N VAL A 88 0.93 -1.66 -17.61
CA VAL A 88 0.55 -2.45 -18.79
C VAL A 88 -0.95 -2.75 -18.71
N GLU A 89 -1.56 -3.08 -19.83
CA GLU A 89 -3.00 -3.33 -19.89
C GLU A 89 -3.27 -4.68 -20.56
N LEU A 90 -3.79 -5.63 -19.79
CA LEU A 90 -4.28 -6.90 -20.31
C LEU A 90 -5.56 -6.66 -21.12
N LYS A 91 -5.70 -7.36 -22.23
CA LYS A 91 -6.94 -7.35 -23.04
C LYS A 91 -8.13 -7.87 -22.22
N PRO A 92 -9.36 -7.47 -22.59
CA PRO A 92 -10.56 -8.02 -21.97
C PRO A 92 -10.55 -9.56 -21.94
N MET A 93 -10.92 -10.11 -20.79
CA MET A 93 -10.97 -11.56 -20.55
C MET A 93 -12.36 -11.98 -20.15
N SER A 94 -12.84 -13.11 -20.60
CA SER A 94 -14.08 -13.71 -20.13
C SER A 94 -13.91 -14.23 -18.69
N ALA A 95 -15.02 -14.36 -17.97
CA ALA A 95 -15.01 -14.90 -16.62
C ALA A 95 -14.35 -16.29 -16.56
N ASN A 96 -13.55 -16.50 -15.52
CA ASN A 96 -12.86 -17.76 -15.28
C ASN A 96 -12.75 -18.02 -13.76
N ALA A 97 -13.43 -19.08 -13.31
CA ALA A 97 -13.39 -19.54 -11.92
C ALA A 97 -12.23 -20.50 -11.63
N LYS A 98 -11.45 -20.88 -12.64
CA LYS A 98 -10.24 -21.66 -12.45
C LYS A 98 -9.07 -20.73 -12.10
N GLY A 99 -8.49 -20.94 -10.93
CA GLY A 99 -7.34 -20.16 -10.47
C GLY A 99 -6.19 -20.16 -11.47
N GLN A 100 -5.68 -18.99 -11.77
CA GLN A 100 -4.54 -18.76 -12.66
C GLN A 100 -3.41 -18.13 -11.87
N THR A 101 -2.20 -18.19 -12.41
CA THR A 101 -1.02 -17.52 -11.85
C THR A 101 -0.72 -16.27 -12.65
N LEU A 102 -0.66 -15.11 -11.97
CA LEU A 102 -0.11 -13.88 -12.53
C LEU A 102 1.36 -13.80 -12.14
N VAL A 103 2.22 -13.70 -13.14
CA VAL A 103 3.67 -13.53 -12.96
C VAL A 103 4.09 -12.19 -13.54
N VAL A 104 4.84 -11.40 -12.78
CA VAL A 104 5.42 -10.14 -13.23
C VAL A 104 6.93 -10.21 -13.05
N LYS A 105 7.69 -9.90 -14.11
CA LYS A 105 9.14 -9.97 -14.13
C LYS A 105 9.75 -8.65 -14.55
N ALA A 106 10.84 -8.28 -13.88
CA ALA A 106 11.68 -7.15 -14.27
C ALA A 106 13.15 -7.49 -13.97
N GLY A 107 13.98 -7.60 -15.00
CA GLY A 107 15.36 -8.06 -14.84
C GLY A 107 15.44 -9.44 -14.20
N LYS A 108 16.02 -9.52 -13.01
CA LYS A 108 16.15 -10.77 -12.23
C LYS A 108 15.02 -10.98 -11.22
N GLU A 109 14.19 -9.97 -11.00
CA GLU A 109 13.11 -10.02 -10.01
C GLU A 109 11.83 -10.59 -10.60
N THR A 110 11.09 -11.30 -9.77
CA THR A 110 9.83 -11.93 -10.15
C THR A 110 8.84 -11.84 -9.00
N LEU A 111 7.65 -11.32 -9.28
CA LEU A 111 6.49 -11.40 -8.41
C LEU A 111 5.54 -12.45 -8.95
N THR A 112 4.99 -13.26 -8.08
CA THR A 112 4.03 -14.30 -8.44
C THR A 112 2.81 -14.18 -7.55
N TYR A 113 1.62 -14.16 -8.15
CA TYR A 113 0.35 -14.15 -7.46
C TYR A 113 -0.46 -15.37 -7.90
N GLU A 114 -0.86 -16.18 -6.94
CA GLU A 114 -1.53 -17.44 -7.20
C GLU A 114 -3.05 -17.35 -7.02
N ASP A 115 -3.75 -18.30 -7.63
CA ASP A 115 -5.20 -18.45 -7.52
C ASP A 115 -5.98 -17.19 -7.93
N VAL A 116 -5.54 -16.53 -9.01
CA VAL A 116 -6.17 -15.33 -9.59
C VAL A 116 -7.39 -15.74 -10.39
N LEU A 117 -8.56 -15.21 -10.07
CA LEU A 117 -9.81 -15.42 -10.79
C LEU A 117 -10.14 -14.24 -11.70
N ILE A 118 -10.98 -14.50 -12.72
CA ILE A 118 -11.54 -13.45 -13.59
C ILE A 118 -13.06 -13.41 -13.35
N GLY A 119 -13.58 -12.26 -12.94
CA GLY A 119 -14.99 -12.13 -12.57
C GLY A 119 -15.46 -10.69 -12.45
N GLU A 120 -16.52 -10.47 -11.72
CA GLU A 120 -17.01 -9.15 -11.36
C GLU A 120 -16.20 -8.60 -10.17
N VAL A 121 -15.80 -7.33 -10.25
CA VAL A 121 -15.13 -6.65 -9.12
C VAL A 121 -15.97 -5.45 -8.69
N TRP A 122 -16.32 -5.41 -7.40
CA TRP A 122 -17.15 -4.36 -6.81
C TRP A 122 -16.46 -3.69 -5.64
N ILE A 123 -16.59 -2.36 -5.56
CA ILE A 123 -16.07 -1.58 -4.44
C ILE A 123 -17.20 -1.42 -3.42
N CYS A 124 -16.97 -1.86 -2.20
CA CYS A 124 -17.86 -1.70 -1.06
C CYS A 124 -17.46 -0.43 -0.30
N GLY A 125 -18.00 0.72 -0.72
CA GLY A 125 -17.73 2.03 -0.11
C GLY A 125 -18.89 2.49 0.77
N GLY A 126 -18.58 3.25 1.81
CA GLY A 126 -19.56 3.80 2.75
C GLY A 126 -19.05 3.78 4.18
N GLN A 127 -19.97 4.00 5.12
CA GLN A 127 -19.62 4.02 6.54
C GLN A 127 -20.14 2.78 7.31
N SER A 128 -20.61 2.95 8.52
CA SER A 128 -20.97 1.88 9.48
C SER A 128 -21.78 0.74 8.89
N ASN A 129 -22.83 1.02 8.11
CA ASN A 129 -23.66 -0.03 7.56
C ASN A 129 -22.94 -0.90 6.51
N MET A 130 -22.05 -0.30 5.71
CA MET A 130 -21.23 -1.07 4.78
C MET A 130 -20.09 -1.80 5.51
N GLU A 131 -19.53 -1.21 6.57
CA GLU A 131 -18.49 -1.82 7.38
C GLU A 131 -18.97 -2.97 8.27
N TRP A 132 -20.28 -3.05 8.52
CA TRP A 132 -20.90 -4.08 9.34
C TRP A 132 -20.57 -5.47 8.80
N THR A 133 -19.82 -6.23 9.59
CA THR A 133 -19.29 -7.53 9.14
C THR A 133 -20.35 -8.64 9.22
N LEU A 134 -20.14 -9.72 8.48
CA LEU A 134 -21.04 -10.88 8.44
C LEU A 134 -21.29 -11.45 9.85
N ARG A 135 -20.26 -11.56 10.69
CA ARG A 135 -20.39 -12.04 12.08
C ARG A 135 -21.33 -11.20 12.95
N SER A 136 -21.66 -9.99 12.55
CA SER A 136 -22.55 -9.08 13.27
C SER A 136 -23.94 -9.02 12.66
N THR A 137 -24.23 -9.82 11.63
CA THR A 137 -25.55 -9.91 11.01
C THR A 137 -26.45 -10.88 11.77
N ARG A 138 -27.72 -10.86 11.47
CA ARG A 138 -28.67 -11.84 11.99
C ARG A 138 -28.32 -13.23 11.45
N ASP A 139 -28.42 -14.26 12.29
CA ASP A 139 -28.14 -15.67 11.99
C ASP A 139 -26.72 -15.89 11.41
N ALA A 140 -25.77 -15.06 11.88
CA ALA A 140 -24.40 -15.04 11.37
C ALA A 140 -23.68 -16.37 11.50
N ASP A 141 -23.90 -17.10 12.57
CA ASP A 141 -23.32 -18.41 12.82
C ASP A 141 -23.71 -19.43 11.74
N LEU A 142 -24.98 -19.45 11.35
CA LEU A 142 -25.49 -20.31 10.27
C LEU A 142 -24.94 -19.90 8.92
N GLU A 143 -24.90 -18.60 8.64
CA GLU A 143 -24.38 -18.07 7.38
C GLU A 143 -22.88 -18.35 7.24
N ILE A 144 -22.10 -18.17 8.31
CA ILE A 144 -20.65 -18.46 8.31
C ILE A 144 -20.41 -19.95 8.13
N GLN A 145 -21.09 -20.81 8.88
CA GLN A 145 -20.93 -22.26 8.77
C GLN A 145 -21.32 -22.82 7.40
N SER A 146 -22.29 -22.19 6.73
CA SER A 146 -22.77 -22.59 5.40
C SER A 146 -22.08 -21.86 4.25
N ALA A 147 -21.11 -21.00 4.52
CA ALA A 147 -20.38 -20.26 3.48
C ALA A 147 -19.43 -21.20 2.72
N ASP A 148 -19.89 -21.70 1.59
CA ASP A 148 -19.10 -22.51 0.66
C ASP A 148 -19.13 -21.87 -0.72
N SER A 149 -18.44 -20.75 -0.84
CA SER A 149 -18.39 -19.96 -2.08
C SER A 149 -16.97 -19.44 -2.30
N PRO A 150 -16.00 -20.34 -2.54
CA PRO A 150 -14.60 -19.96 -2.69
C PRO A 150 -14.33 -19.06 -3.91
N GLU A 151 -15.26 -18.97 -4.86
CA GLU A 151 -15.23 -18.05 -5.99
C GLU A 151 -15.63 -16.62 -5.62
N ILE A 152 -16.22 -16.40 -4.44
CA ILE A 152 -16.42 -15.06 -3.87
C ILE A 152 -15.17 -14.73 -3.06
N ARG A 153 -14.53 -13.63 -3.42
CA ARG A 153 -13.31 -13.14 -2.78
C ARG A 153 -13.53 -11.75 -2.22
N PHE A 154 -12.88 -11.44 -1.14
CA PHE A 154 -12.96 -10.09 -0.57
C PHE A 154 -11.59 -9.62 -0.07
N LEU A 155 -11.36 -8.34 -0.28
CA LEU A 155 -10.20 -7.61 0.23
C LEU A 155 -10.72 -6.47 1.10
N ARG A 156 -10.45 -6.51 2.38
CA ARG A 156 -10.74 -5.42 3.30
C ARG A 156 -9.50 -4.55 3.45
N LEU A 157 -9.60 -3.28 3.05
CA LEU A 157 -8.48 -2.35 3.18
C LEU A 157 -8.27 -1.94 4.63
N PRO A 158 -7.03 -1.88 5.10
CA PRO A 158 -6.73 -1.31 6.41
C PRO A 158 -7.03 0.20 6.41
N LYS A 159 -7.55 0.69 7.52
CA LYS A 159 -7.86 2.11 7.70
C LYS A 159 -6.58 2.88 7.99
N VAL A 160 -6.21 3.76 7.06
CA VAL A 160 -5.03 4.62 7.18
C VAL A 160 -5.42 6.06 6.88
N ALA A 161 -5.44 6.91 7.90
CA ALA A 161 -5.62 8.34 7.72
C ALA A 161 -4.32 8.98 7.21
N ASN A 162 -4.43 9.80 6.15
CA ASN A 162 -3.29 10.53 5.62
C ASN A 162 -3.75 11.87 5.02
N LEU A 163 -2.90 12.91 5.13
CA LEU A 163 -3.16 14.23 4.55
C LEU A 163 -3.01 14.26 3.02
N LYS A 164 -2.33 13.27 2.46
CA LYS A 164 -2.14 13.14 1.01
C LYS A 164 -2.76 11.84 0.55
N ALA A 165 -3.31 11.85 -0.67
CA ALA A 165 -3.77 10.63 -1.32
C ALA A 165 -2.65 9.59 -1.37
N GLN A 166 -2.95 8.36 -0.98
CA GLN A 166 -2.02 7.25 -1.00
C GLN A 166 -2.23 6.43 -2.26
N ASN A 167 -1.16 5.87 -2.80
CA ASN A 167 -1.18 4.98 -3.96
C ASN A 167 -1.01 3.51 -3.58
N ASN A 168 -0.92 3.23 -2.29
CA ASN A 168 -0.85 1.90 -1.71
C ASN A 168 -1.32 1.93 -0.25
N PHE A 169 -1.58 0.76 0.33
CA PHE A 169 -1.92 0.59 1.74
C PHE A 169 -0.97 -0.43 2.39
N PRO A 170 -0.73 -0.37 3.72
CA PRO A 170 0.14 -1.32 4.40
C PRO A 170 -0.52 -2.70 4.50
N VAL A 171 0.29 -3.76 4.35
CA VAL A 171 -0.07 -5.13 4.73
C VAL A 171 0.73 -5.49 5.97
N LYS A 172 0.05 -5.88 7.05
CA LYS A 172 0.71 -6.16 8.33
C LYS A 172 1.34 -7.55 8.37
N SER A 173 0.60 -8.55 7.93
CA SER A 173 1.07 -9.93 7.79
C SER A 173 0.08 -10.72 6.92
N PRO A 174 0.48 -11.87 6.35
CA PRO A 174 -0.43 -12.73 5.58
C PRO A 174 -1.63 -13.25 6.37
N GLU A 175 -1.48 -13.42 7.68
CA GLU A 175 -2.54 -13.90 8.59
C GLU A 175 -3.54 -12.80 8.95
N ASN A 176 -3.16 -11.52 8.80
CA ASN A 176 -4.06 -10.42 9.09
C ASN A 176 -5.20 -10.40 8.05
N PRO A 177 -6.48 -10.38 8.47
CA PRO A 177 -7.60 -10.30 7.55
C PRO A 177 -7.64 -9.01 6.73
N GLU A 178 -7.04 -7.92 7.21
CA GLU A 178 -6.98 -6.65 6.49
C GLU A 178 -5.76 -6.59 5.56
N GLY A 179 -5.98 -6.12 4.35
CA GLY A 179 -4.93 -5.95 3.34
C GLY A 179 -4.63 -7.20 2.50
N ASN A 180 -5.29 -8.32 2.78
CA ASN A 180 -5.13 -9.57 2.02
C ASN A 180 -6.47 -10.03 1.43
N TRP A 181 -6.43 -10.57 0.22
CA TRP A 181 -7.59 -11.21 -0.37
C TRP A 181 -7.96 -12.50 0.38
N ARG A 182 -9.24 -12.68 0.65
CA ARG A 182 -9.81 -13.81 1.39
C ARG A 182 -10.93 -14.46 0.59
N GLN A 183 -11.26 -15.68 0.93
CA GLN A 183 -12.35 -16.46 0.31
C GLN A 183 -13.60 -16.43 1.20
N ALA A 184 -14.78 -16.50 0.58
CA ALA A 184 -16.01 -16.65 1.33
C ALA A 184 -16.23 -18.12 1.73
N ILE A 185 -15.39 -18.60 2.63
CA ILE A 185 -15.43 -19.92 3.27
C ILE A 185 -15.55 -19.75 4.80
N PRO A 186 -16.00 -20.76 5.56
CA PRO A 186 -16.26 -20.63 6.99
C PRO A 186 -15.11 -20.03 7.80
N GLU A 187 -13.88 -20.42 7.49
CA GLU A 187 -12.68 -20.02 8.24
C GLU A 187 -12.26 -18.57 8.00
N GLN A 188 -12.83 -17.88 7.00
CA GLN A 188 -12.37 -16.56 6.56
C GLN A 188 -13.46 -15.52 6.46
N VAL A 189 -14.71 -15.92 6.20
CA VAL A 189 -15.78 -15.01 5.76
C VAL A 189 -16.34 -14.11 6.86
N GLU A 190 -16.12 -14.42 8.13
CA GLU A 190 -16.72 -13.72 9.27
C GLU A 190 -16.49 -12.19 9.24
N ASN A 191 -15.32 -11.77 8.73
CA ASN A 191 -14.92 -10.37 8.65
C ASN A 191 -15.24 -9.71 7.31
N CYS A 192 -15.91 -10.40 6.38
CA CYS A 192 -16.44 -9.79 5.15
C CYS A 192 -17.55 -8.80 5.50
N THR A 193 -17.66 -7.69 4.75
CA THR A 193 -18.83 -6.81 4.85
C THR A 193 -20.10 -7.62 4.63
N GLY A 194 -21.05 -7.56 5.56
CA GLY A 194 -22.31 -8.32 5.47
C GLY A 194 -23.13 -7.93 4.23
N VAL A 195 -23.27 -6.62 3.96
CA VAL A 195 -23.94 -6.12 2.75
C VAL A 195 -23.25 -6.63 1.49
N GLY A 196 -21.91 -6.51 1.44
CA GLY A 196 -21.13 -7.00 0.31
C GLY A 196 -21.25 -8.51 0.11
N TYR A 197 -21.19 -9.29 1.19
CA TYR A 197 -21.31 -10.75 1.13
C TYR A 197 -22.68 -11.20 0.55
N TYR A 198 -23.79 -10.68 1.07
CA TYR A 198 -25.10 -11.05 0.57
C TYR A 198 -25.33 -10.60 -0.87
N PHE A 199 -24.80 -9.42 -1.24
CA PHE A 199 -24.80 -8.94 -2.63
C PHE A 199 -23.99 -9.88 -3.53
N ALA A 200 -22.74 -10.19 -3.19
CA ALA A 200 -21.87 -11.04 -3.98
C ALA A 200 -22.42 -12.46 -4.13
N ARG A 201 -22.99 -13.03 -3.05
CA ARG A 201 -23.62 -14.35 -3.08
C ARG A 201 -24.82 -14.38 -4.05
N ARG A 202 -25.63 -13.33 -4.05
CA ARG A 202 -26.75 -13.22 -5.00
C ARG A 202 -26.26 -13.07 -6.43
N LEU A 203 -25.25 -12.22 -6.64
CA LEU A 203 -24.70 -11.92 -7.95
C LEU A 203 -23.99 -13.13 -8.55
N SER A 204 -23.11 -13.80 -7.79
CA SER A 204 -22.38 -14.98 -8.24
C SER A 204 -23.35 -16.10 -8.66
N ARG A 205 -24.39 -16.36 -7.87
CA ARG A 205 -25.41 -17.37 -8.21
C ARG A 205 -26.19 -17.01 -9.48
N ALA A 206 -26.50 -15.73 -9.68
CA ALA A 206 -27.27 -15.26 -10.84
C ALA A 206 -26.45 -15.29 -12.13
N LEU A 207 -25.20 -14.84 -12.07
CA LEU A 207 -24.31 -14.71 -13.23
C LEU A 207 -23.43 -15.94 -13.45
N LYS A 208 -23.26 -16.79 -12.42
CA LYS A 208 -22.36 -17.96 -12.41
C LYS A 208 -20.90 -17.57 -12.71
N VAL A 209 -20.44 -16.47 -12.14
CA VAL A 209 -19.07 -15.95 -12.29
C VAL A 209 -18.46 -15.66 -10.93
N PRO A 210 -17.12 -15.65 -10.82
CA PRO A 210 -16.43 -15.16 -9.63
C PRO A 210 -16.81 -13.72 -9.31
N VAL A 211 -16.81 -13.38 -8.02
CA VAL A 211 -17.06 -12.01 -7.53
C VAL A 211 -15.96 -11.60 -6.55
N GLY A 212 -15.31 -10.50 -6.84
CA GLY A 212 -14.36 -9.83 -5.96
C GLY A 212 -14.98 -8.61 -5.29
N LEU A 213 -14.87 -8.50 -4.00
CA LEU A 213 -15.27 -7.34 -3.20
C LEU A 213 -14.04 -6.62 -2.69
N VAL A 214 -13.94 -5.33 -2.96
CA VAL A 214 -12.91 -4.46 -2.39
C VAL A 214 -13.59 -3.56 -1.36
N ASP A 215 -13.45 -3.91 -0.08
CA ASP A 215 -14.08 -3.19 1.02
C ASP A 215 -13.18 -2.03 1.47
N VAL A 216 -13.63 -0.82 1.17
CA VAL A 216 -13.00 0.44 1.55
C VAL A 216 -13.85 1.19 2.60
N SER A 217 -14.83 0.54 3.19
CA SER A 217 -15.76 1.16 4.13
C SER A 217 -15.05 1.67 5.39
N TRP A 218 -15.57 2.78 5.94
CA TRP A 218 -15.02 3.38 7.16
C TRP A 218 -16.13 4.01 8.00
N GLY A 219 -16.49 3.37 9.10
CA GLY A 219 -17.48 3.85 10.04
C GLY A 219 -17.13 5.21 10.64
N GLY A 220 -18.15 6.03 10.90
CA GLY A 220 -17.98 7.38 11.42
C GLY A 220 -17.60 8.44 10.39
N THR A 221 -17.44 8.07 9.12
CA THR A 221 -17.19 9.05 8.06
C THR A 221 -18.47 9.76 7.62
N MET A 222 -18.32 11.01 7.17
CA MET A 222 -19.40 11.83 6.62
C MET A 222 -19.34 11.81 5.08
N ALA A 223 -20.41 12.23 4.42
CA ALA A 223 -20.53 12.19 2.95
C ALA A 223 -19.37 12.89 2.23
N GLN A 224 -18.92 14.04 2.75
CA GLN A 224 -17.81 14.80 2.18
C GLN A 224 -16.47 14.05 2.20
N HIS A 225 -16.25 13.09 3.10
CA HIS A 225 -15.03 12.26 3.10
C HIS A 225 -14.94 11.33 1.89
N TRP A 226 -16.05 11.13 1.18
CA TRP A 226 -16.16 10.29 -0.02
C TRP A 226 -16.09 11.10 -1.32
N CYS A 227 -15.94 12.42 -1.22
CA CYS A 227 -15.81 13.31 -2.35
C CYS A 227 -14.37 13.79 -2.53
N SER A 228 -13.97 14.04 -3.78
CA SER A 228 -12.65 14.63 -4.01
C SER A 228 -12.56 16.06 -3.46
N LYS A 229 -11.39 16.47 -2.95
CA LYS A 229 -11.16 17.86 -2.51
C LYS A 229 -11.51 18.86 -3.62
N LYS A 230 -11.21 18.53 -4.88
CA LYS A 230 -11.53 19.39 -6.04
C LYS A 230 -13.05 19.59 -6.19
N THR A 231 -13.83 18.52 -6.04
CA THR A 231 -15.29 18.58 -6.13
C THR A 231 -15.87 19.41 -4.99
N LEU A 232 -15.40 19.20 -3.76
CA LEU A 232 -15.88 19.91 -2.59
C LEU A 232 -15.57 21.42 -2.64
N ARG A 233 -14.40 21.82 -3.12
CA ARG A 233 -14.04 23.25 -3.30
C ARG A 233 -14.84 23.95 -4.39
N GLY A 234 -15.62 23.23 -5.18
CA GLY A 234 -16.60 23.80 -6.10
C GLY A 234 -17.95 24.11 -5.46
N ILE A 235 -18.11 23.89 -4.15
CA ILE A 235 -19.35 24.09 -3.39
C ILE A 235 -19.07 25.17 -2.35
N GLU A 236 -19.67 26.37 -2.54
CA GLU A 236 -19.40 27.57 -1.73
C GLU A 236 -19.67 27.31 -0.24
N GLU A 237 -20.73 26.59 0.10
CA GLU A 237 -21.12 26.28 1.48
C GLU A 237 -20.13 25.37 2.21
N VAL A 238 -19.21 24.73 1.50
CA VAL A 238 -18.19 23.85 2.07
C VAL A 238 -16.86 24.58 2.32
N GLU A 239 -16.62 25.73 1.69
CA GLU A 239 -15.35 26.46 1.83
C GLU A 239 -14.99 26.83 3.27
N PRO A 240 -15.93 27.30 4.15
CA PRO A 240 -15.62 27.57 5.55
C PRO A 240 -15.11 26.32 6.33
N TYR A 241 -15.53 25.13 5.90
CA TYR A 241 -15.04 23.88 6.49
C TYR A 241 -13.55 23.66 6.16
N PHE A 242 -13.13 23.97 4.93
CA PHE A 242 -11.72 23.88 4.55
C PHE A 242 -10.86 24.92 5.26
N GLU A 243 -11.32 26.16 5.35
CA GLU A 243 -10.62 27.23 6.08
C GLU A 243 -10.38 26.86 7.54
N LYS A 244 -11.41 26.35 8.22
CA LYS A 244 -11.29 25.86 9.60
C LYS A 244 -10.31 24.71 9.73
N PHE A 245 -10.36 23.74 8.81
CA PHE A 245 -9.45 22.60 8.81
C PHE A 245 -8.00 23.03 8.55
N GLU A 246 -7.76 23.89 7.59
CA GLU A 246 -6.42 24.36 7.22
C GLU A 246 -5.81 25.21 8.33
N THR A 247 -6.62 26.04 9.01
CA THR A 247 -6.21 26.80 10.19
C THR A 247 -5.81 25.87 11.32
N ALA A 248 -6.66 24.93 11.69
CA ALA A 248 -6.37 23.96 12.75
C ALA A 248 -5.13 23.10 12.43
N LEU A 249 -4.94 22.72 11.15
CA LEU A 249 -3.76 21.98 10.72
C LEU A 249 -2.49 22.81 10.82
N LYS A 250 -2.56 24.10 10.51
CA LYS A 250 -1.45 25.03 10.63
C LYS A 250 -1.05 25.21 12.11
N GLU A 251 -2.01 25.51 12.97
CA GLU A 251 -1.80 25.64 14.40
C GLU A 251 -1.18 24.39 15.03
N TRP A 252 -1.69 23.21 14.65
CA TRP A 252 -1.15 21.93 15.11
C TRP A 252 0.32 21.72 14.69
N ARG A 253 0.69 22.13 13.48
CA ARG A 253 2.08 22.03 12.99
C ARG A 253 3.01 23.03 13.66
N GLU A 254 2.58 24.28 13.81
CA GLU A 254 3.37 25.38 14.36
C GLU A 254 3.45 25.32 15.89
N GLY A 255 2.42 24.80 16.56
CA GLY A 255 2.37 24.64 18.01
C GLY A 255 3.22 23.48 18.57
N GLY A 256 3.93 22.73 17.72
CA GLY A 256 4.73 21.57 18.16
C GLY A 256 3.91 20.35 18.59
N GLU A 257 2.59 20.40 18.45
CA GLU A 257 1.70 19.28 18.82
C GLU A 257 1.95 18.02 17.99
N LYS A 258 2.39 18.20 16.74
CA LYS A 258 2.80 17.09 15.88
C LYS A 258 3.92 16.28 16.51
N GLU A 259 5.00 16.94 16.96
CA GLU A 259 6.15 16.29 17.58
C GLU A 259 5.75 15.60 18.89
N GLY A 260 4.89 16.24 19.69
CA GLY A 260 4.33 15.65 20.91
C GLY A 260 3.44 14.43 20.63
N ALA A 261 2.64 14.46 19.55
CA ALA A 261 1.81 13.33 19.14
C ALA A 261 2.65 12.15 18.62
N ASP A 262 3.68 12.43 17.81
CA ASP A 262 4.61 11.40 17.32
C ASP A 262 5.34 10.71 18.49
N LYS A 263 5.82 11.48 19.49
CA LYS A 263 6.47 10.92 20.69
C LYS A 263 5.52 10.07 21.54
N ARG A 264 4.26 10.50 21.71
CA ARG A 264 3.24 9.69 22.41
C ARG A 264 2.97 8.40 21.68
N TYR A 265 2.76 8.45 20.36
CA TYR A 265 2.54 7.27 19.55
C TYR A 265 3.69 6.25 19.64
N GLU A 266 4.94 6.72 19.58
CA GLU A 266 6.12 5.84 19.72
C GLU A 266 6.18 5.18 21.11
N ALA A 267 5.87 5.95 22.18
CA ALA A 267 5.81 5.42 23.53
C ALA A 267 4.70 4.37 23.71
N ASP A 268 3.51 4.66 23.18
CA ASP A 268 2.36 3.73 23.23
C ASP A 268 2.64 2.46 22.42
N LEU A 269 3.27 2.60 21.25
CA LEU A 269 3.66 1.47 20.41
C LEU A 269 4.70 0.58 21.10
N LYS A 270 5.66 1.17 21.81
CA LYS A 270 6.65 0.46 22.60
C LYS A 270 5.98 -0.32 23.74
N ALA A 271 5.15 0.37 24.54
CA ALA A 271 4.40 -0.26 25.64
C ALA A 271 3.52 -1.42 25.14
N TYR A 272 2.84 -1.23 24.01
CA TYR A 272 2.03 -2.29 23.38
C TYR A 272 2.86 -3.52 22.97
N ARG A 273 4.07 -3.31 22.43
CA ARG A 273 4.97 -4.40 22.06
C ARG A 273 5.50 -5.15 23.28
N GLU A 274 5.88 -4.42 24.35
CA GLU A 274 6.36 -5.00 25.61
C GLU A 274 5.27 -5.81 26.33
N ALA A 275 4.02 -5.36 26.28
CA ALA A 275 2.89 -6.09 26.88
C ALA A 275 2.51 -7.38 26.13
N ARG A 276 3.04 -7.62 24.93
CA ARG A 276 2.77 -8.81 24.10
C ARG A 276 3.99 -9.71 23.93
N ALA A 277 5.13 -9.33 24.44
CA ALA A 277 6.33 -10.16 24.51
C ALA A 277 6.32 -11.07 25.75
#